data_c4ef65850261c347a3da6f32217ac07b
#
_entry.id   c4ef65850261c347a3da6f32217ac07b
#
_cell.length_a   1.000
_cell.length_b   1.000
_cell.length_c   1.000
_cell.angle_alpha   90.00
_cell.angle_beta   90.00
_cell.angle_gamma   90.00
#
_symmetry.space_group_name_H-M   'P 1'
#
loop_
_entity.id
_entity.type
_entity.pdbx_description
1 polymer ?
#
loop_
_entity_poly.entity_id
_entity_poly.type
_entity_poly.pdbx_seq_one_letter_code
_entity_poly.pdbx_strand_id
1 'polypeptide(L)'
;MSKKLMYMVVDTETATLPLVGELCHSADEKKKLAIAKPLVYDIGWTICDRQGTIYRTQQFLIAETFSVPAIFNTAYYADKRPIYLQMLAEGKTTIKPWREAMEIFMADLEQVDAVGAFNSMFDFKKAIPFTELYINKLYSPSYYEWENYQRAACRFILNNPPRKEKSDDFEADLFRFRGNEYQLFDLWGLATRHLLNNSSYKNQCLKHNNLTASGIYFKTSAETSYQYLCDKYDFVESHTALDDAMIETYILGKIAKRHAINPGIIFFPFRELGYTYDYVTTGRISKKNCQTVYDAIYDYCSEKTNGFDNEPSGYVNGLMNKLAMLREILEA
;
A
#
# COMPACT_ATOMS: atom_id res chain seq x y z
N MET A 1 9.59 -22.51 28.73
CA MET A 1 9.96 -21.41 27.79
C MET A 1 8.71 -21.01 27.01
N SER A 2 8.35 -19.73 26.94
CA SER A 2 7.24 -19.29 26.10
C SER A 2 7.60 -19.57 24.65
N LYS A 3 6.65 -20.08 23.86
CA LYS A 3 6.80 -20.25 22.39
C LYS A 3 7.18 -18.91 21.78
N LYS A 4 8.23 -18.89 20.96
CA LYS A 4 8.60 -17.70 20.19
C LYS A 4 7.57 -17.51 19.08
N LEU A 5 6.89 -16.36 19.06
CA LEU A 5 5.94 -16.04 18.00
C LEU A 5 6.69 -15.68 16.71
N MET A 6 6.24 -16.27 15.63
CA MET A 6 6.76 -16.06 14.28
C MET A 6 5.73 -15.34 13.41
N TYR A 7 6.21 -14.45 12.57
CA TYR A 7 5.39 -13.64 11.67
C TYR A 7 5.88 -13.79 10.24
N MET A 8 4.95 -13.75 9.29
CA MET A 8 5.26 -13.58 7.89
C MET A 8 4.87 -12.17 7.48
N VAL A 9 5.79 -11.43 6.85
CA VAL A 9 5.53 -10.12 6.24
C VAL A 9 5.61 -10.29 4.74
N VAL A 10 4.56 -9.90 4.04
CA VAL A 10 4.36 -10.12 2.60
C VAL A 10 4.18 -8.79 1.90
N ASP A 11 4.79 -8.65 0.75
CA ASP A 11 4.47 -7.59 -0.19
C ASP A 11 4.20 -8.16 -1.59
N THR A 12 3.36 -7.47 -2.37
CA THR A 12 3.02 -7.85 -3.73
C THR A 12 3.10 -6.67 -4.68
N GLU A 13 3.83 -6.85 -5.78
CA GLU A 13 3.78 -5.92 -6.90
C GLU A 13 2.75 -6.38 -7.93
N THR A 14 1.94 -5.44 -8.40
CA THR A 14 0.77 -5.80 -9.20
C THR A 14 0.69 -5.08 -10.55
N ALA A 15 0.22 -5.83 -11.52
CA ALA A 15 -0.35 -5.35 -12.78
C ALA A 15 -1.88 -5.39 -12.71
N THR A 16 -2.55 -5.27 -13.83
CA THR A 16 -4.01 -5.47 -13.89
C THR A 16 -4.40 -6.26 -15.15
N LEU A 17 -5.69 -6.49 -15.35
CA LEU A 17 -6.17 -7.19 -16.52
C LEU A 17 -5.78 -6.46 -17.81
N PRO A 18 -5.44 -7.19 -18.91
CA PRO A 18 -5.05 -6.58 -20.18
C PRO A 18 -6.15 -5.66 -20.78
N LEU A 19 -7.41 -5.90 -20.40
CA LEU A 19 -8.58 -5.08 -20.77
C LEU A 19 -8.44 -3.59 -20.40
N VAL A 20 -7.62 -3.27 -19.41
CA VAL A 20 -7.42 -1.89 -18.93
C VAL A 20 -6.85 -1.00 -20.00
N GLY A 21 -5.95 -1.50 -20.86
CA GLY A 21 -5.42 -0.76 -21.99
C GLY A 21 -6.48 -0.33 -23.02
N GLU A 22 -7.56 -1.12 -23.13
CA GLU A 22 -8.68 -0.83 -24.05
C GLU A 22 -9.75 0.08 -23.43
N LEU A 23 -9.92 0.03 -22.09
CA LEU A 23 -11.02 0.69 -21.39
C LEU A 23 -10.64 2.02 -20.76
N CYS A 24 -9.35 2.25 -20.50
CA CYS A 24 -8.88 3.44 -19.79
C CYS A 24 -8.25 4.45 -20.72
N HIS A 25 -8.69 5.70 -20.59
CA HIS A 25 -8.22 6.83 -21.36
C HIS A 25 -7.35 7.81 -20.54
N SER A 26 -7.24 7.59 -19.22
CA SER A 26 -6.45 8.43 -18.31
C SER A 26 -5.63 7.59 -17.31
N ALA A 27 -4.60 8.21 -16.72
CA ALA A 27 -3.80 7.60 -15.65
C ALA A 27 -4.65 7.30 -14.39
N ASP A 28 -5.60 8.18 -14.07
CA ASP A 28 -6.50 8.00 -12.93
C ASP A 28 -7.43 6.79 -13.12
N GLU A 29 -7.95 6.57 -14.32
CA GLU A 29 -8.76 5.41 -14.65
C GLU A 29 -7.94 4.12 -14.53
N LYS A 30 -6.72 4.11 -15.07
CA LYS A 30 -5.78 2.98 -14.93
C LYS A 30 -5.53 2.66 -13.46
N LYS A 31 -5.24 3.68 -12.64
CA LYS A 31 -5.01 3.52 -11.21
C LYS A 31 -6.24 2.95 -10.48
N LYS A 32 -7.45 3.43 -10.79
CA LYS A 32 -8.70 2.90 -10.21
C LYS A 32 -8.87 1.41 -10.50
N LEU A 33 -8.63 0.98 -11.74
CA LEU A 33 -8.77 -0.42 -12.12
C LEU A 33 -7.63 -1.28 -11.56
N ALA A 34 -6.40 -0.77 -11.48
CA ALA A 34 -5.28 -1.47 -10.85
C ALA A 34 -5.56 -1.79 -9.37
N ILE A 35 -6.16 -0.86 -8.63
CA ILE A 35 -6.57 -1.09 -7.23
C ILE A 35 -7.75 -2.06 -7.12
N ALA A 36 -8.66 -2.06 -8.09
CA ALA A 36 -9.87 -2.87 -8.04
C ALA A 36 -9.69 -4.30 -8.58
N LYS A 37 -8.74 -4.49 -9.50
CA LYS A 37 -8.47 -5.75 -10.23
C LYS A 37 -6.96 -6.04 -10.31
N PRO A 38 -6.25 -6.08 -9.18
CA PRO A 38 -4.80 -6.29 -9.16
C PRO A 38 -4.46 -7.73 -9.52
N LEU A 39 -3.43 -7.91 -10.34
CA LEU A 39 -2.82 -9.19 -10.67
C LEU A 39 -1.37 -9.18 -10.21
N VAL A 40 -1.04 -10.06 -9.29
CA VAL A 40 0.32 -10.19 -8.75
C VAL A 40 1.27 -10.64 -9.86
N TYR A 41 2.35 -9.88 -10.07
CA TYR A 41 3.44 -10.29 -10.96
C TYR A 41 4.75 -10.54 -10.21
N ASP A 42 4.91 -9.96 -9.02
CA ASP A 42 6.00 -10.22 -8.10
C ASP A 42 5.41 -10.41 -6.71
N ILE A 43 5.84 -11.45 -6.00
CA ILE A 43 5.46 -11.71 -4.61
C ILE A 43 6.70 -12.00 -3.81
N GLY A 44 6.86 -11.29 -2.69
CA GLY A 44 7.97 -11.45 -1.77
C GLY A 44 7.50 -11.56 -0.33
N TRP A 45 8.23 -12.34 0.49
CA TRP A 45 7.95 -12.40 1.91
C TRP A 45 9.17 -12.72 2.75
N THR A 46 9.06 -12.34 4.00
CA THR A 46 10.00 -12.70 5.06
C THR A 46 9.30 -13.50 6.13
N ILE A 47 10.01 -14.45 6.75
CA ILE A 47 9.62 -15.05 8.03
C ILE A 47 10.52 -14.45 9.10
N CYS A 48 9.92 -13.83 10.11
CA CYS A 48 10.64 -13.10 11.12
C CYS A 48 10.06 -13.31 12.54
N ASP A 49 10.79 -12.87 13.54
CA ASP A 49 10.29 -12.75 14.89
C ASP A 49 9.80 -11.34 15.22
N ARG A 50 9.29 -11.17 16.42
CA ARG A 50 8.82 -9.87 16.93
C ARG A 50 9.88 -8.77 16.92
N GLN A 51 11.17 -9.12 16.94
CA GLN A 51 12.28 -8.17 16.88
C GLN A 51 12.62 -7.74 15.46
N GLY A 52 11.99 -8.32 14.44
CA GLY A 52 12.29 -8.13 13.04
C GLY A 52 13.54 -8.89 12.58
N THR A 53 13.96 -9.93 13.33
CA THR A 53 15.02 -10.84 12.91
C THR A 53 14.47 -11.75 11.83
N ILE A 54 15.03 -11.67 10.63
CA ILE A 54 14.61 -12.46 9.48
C ILE A 54 15.29 -13.83 9.52
N TYR A 55 14.52 -14.91 9.39
CA TYR A 55 14.98 -16.30 9.34
C TYR A 55 14.88 -16.92 7.97
N ARG A 56 13.97 -16.42 7.14
CA ARG A 56 13.76 -16.89 5.78
C ARG A 56 13.21 -15.78 4.91
N THR A 57 13.58 -15.79 3.64
CA THR A 57 13.07 -14.91 2.60
C THR A 57 12.69 -15.72 1.38
N GLN A 58 11.69 -15.29 0.64
CA GLN A 58 11.32 -15.83 -0.66
C GLN A 58 10.86 -14.69 -1.58
N GLN A 59 11.12 -14.86 -2.89
CA GLN A 59 10.59 -14.00 -3.93
C GLN A 59 10.38 -14.78 -5.21
N PHE A 60 9.23 -14.58 -5.85
CA PHE A 60 8.90 -15.19 -7.12
C PHE A 60 8.23 -14.22 -8.07
N LEU A 61 8.70 -14.20 -9.31
CA LEU A 61 7.98 -13.58 -10.41
C LEU A 61 6.97 -14.60 -10.96
N ILE A 62 5.74 -14.17 -11.14
CA ILE A 62 4.64 -15.05 -11.54
C ILE A 62 4.58 -15.19 -13.05
N ALA A 63 4.74 -16.41 -13.54
CA ALA A 63 4.84 -16.69 -14.97
C ALA A 63 3.62 -16.17 -15.76
N GLU A 64 2.41 -16.38 -15.24
CA GLU A 64 1.16 -16.04 -15.91
C GLU A 64 0.88 -14.54 -16.01
N THR A 65 1.63 -13.72 -15.30
CA THR A 65 1.48 -12.26 -15.27
C THR A 65 2.75 -11.54 -15.70
N PHE A 66 3.91 -11.85 -15.12
CA PHE A 66 5.19 -11.22 -15.45
C PHE A 66 5.64 -11.53 -16.88
N SER A 67 5.49 -12.81 -17.32
CA SER A 67 5.93 -13.23 -18.65
C SER A 67 4.96 -12.86 -19.78
N VAL A 68 3.78 -12.32 -19.45
CA VAL A 68 2.75 -11.89 -20.41
C VAL A 68 2.81 -10.37 -20.60
N PRO A 69 3.38 -9.87 -21.72
CA PRO A 69 3.58 -8.43 -21.92
C PRO A 69 2.27 -7.61 -21.83
N ALA A 70 1.16 -8.16 -22.33
CA ALA A 70 -0.14 -7.52 -22.28
C ALA A 70 -0.65 -7.26 -20.83
N ILE A 71 -0.19 -8.04 -19.85
CA ILE A 71 -0.49 -7.87 -18.44
C ILE A 71 0.59 -7.00 -17.80
N PHE A 72 1.86 -7.40 -17.88
CA PHE A 72 2.95 -6.71 -17.21
C PHE A 72 3.02 -5.21 -17.57
N ASN A 73 2.79 -4.84 -18.83
CA ASN A 73 2.80 -3.44 -19.27
C ASN A 73 1.65 -2.59 -18.67
N THR A 74 0.70 -3.20 -17.98
CA THR A 74 -0.32 -2.48 -17.21
C THR A 74 0.12 -2.14 -15.80
N ALA A 75 1.24 -2.69 -15.33
CA ALA A 75 1.78 -2.42 -14.00
C ALA A 75 2.16 -0.94 -13.84
N TYR A 76 1.98 -0.43 -12.63
CA TYR A 76 2.39 0.96 -12.31
C TYR A 76 3.91 1.13 -12.48
N TYR A 77 4.68 0.11 -12.12
CA TYR A 77 6.15 0.06 -12.22
C TYR A 77 6.63 -0.81 -13.40
N ALA A 78 5.93 -0.78 -14.54
CA ALA A 78 6.34 -1.55 -15.72
C ALA A 78 7.73 -1.17 -16.26
N ASP A 79 8.16 0.07 -16.03
CA ASP A 79 9.49 0.60 -16.34
C ASP A 79 10.63 -0.09 -15.55
N LYS A 80 10.33 -0.74 -14.44
CA LYS A 80 11.29 -1.52 -13.64
C LYS A 80 11.59 -2.91 -14.20
N ARG A 81 11.00 -3.30 -15.32
CA ARG A 81 11.32 -4.59 -15.97
C ARG A 81 12.81 -4.89 -16.11
N PRO A 82 13.71 -3.94 -16.46
CA PRO A 82 15.14 -4.18 -16.52
C PRO A 82 15.74 -4.64 -15.19
N ILE A 83 15.26 -4.12 -14.06
CA ILE A 83 15.70 -4.52 -12.70
C ILE A 83 15.37 -5.99 -12.47
N TYR A 84 14.14 -6.41 -12.78
CA TYR A 84 13.72 -7.80 -12.65
C TYR A 84 14.53 -8.75 -13.55
N LEU A 85 14.84 -8.34 -14.79
CA LEU A 85 15.68 -9.14 -15.68
C LEU A 85 17.10 -9.28 -15.14
N GLN A 86 17.65 -8.25 -14.53
CA GLN A 86 18.94 -8.32 -13.86
C GLN A 86 18.87 -9.26 -12.65
N MET A 87 17.85 -9.15 -11.80
CA MET A 87 17.66 -10.04 -10.64
C MET A 87 17.55 -11.52 -11.05
N LEU A 88 16.87 -11.80 -12.17
CA LEU A 88 16.81 -13.15 -12.75
C LEU A 88 18.18 -13.63 -13.21
N ALA A 89 18.96 -12.79 -13.90
CA ALA A 89 20.29 -13.11 -14.37
C ALA A 89 21.28 -13.36 -13.22
N GLU A 90 21.10 -12.66 -12.10
CA GLU A 90 21.91 -12.81 -10.89
C GLU A 90 21.40 -13.96 -9.97
N GLY A 91 20.31 -14.63 -10.32
CA GLY A 91 19.71 -15.70 -9.51
C GLY A 91 19.11 -15.21 -8.19
N LYS A 92 18.80 -13.91 -8.06
CA LYS A 92 18.17 -13.32 -6.87
C LYS A 92 16.67 -13.60 -6.79
N THR A 93 16.03 -13.85 -7.93
CA THR A 93 14.64 -14.26 -8.03
C THR A 93 14.49 -15.30 -9.12
N THR A 94 13.33 -15.94 -9.17
CA THR A 94 13.00 -16.94 -10.20
C THR A 94 11.57 -16.75 -10.70
N ILE A 95 11.33 -17.08 -11.97
CA ILE A 95 9.97 -17.15 -12.50
C ILE A 95 9.36 -18.49 -12.12
N LYS A 96 8.19 -18.47 -11.52
CA LYS A 96 7.41 -19.67 -11.19
C LYS A 96 5.95 -19.54 -11.66
N PRO A 97 5.31 -20.65 -12.06
CA PRO A 97 3.86 -20.70 -12.14
C PRO A 97 3.25 -20.32 -10.79
N TRP A 98 2.14 -19.60 -10.82
CA TRP A 98 1.40 -19.20 -9.61
C TRP A 98 1.15 -20.38 -8.65
N ARG A 99 0.76 -21.51 -9.19
CA ARG A 99 0.49 -22.69 -8.38
C ARG A 99 1.70 -23.13 -7.55
N GLU A 100 2.89 -23.18 -8.17
CA GLU A 100 4.13 -23.58 -7.48
C GLU A 100 4.54 -22.55 -6.44
N ALA A 101 4.45 -21.24 -6.78
CA ALA A 101 4.74 -20.17 -5.84
C ALA A 101 3.82 -20.25 -4.61
N MET A 102 2.52 -20.50 -4.82
CA MET A 102 1.55 -20.63 -3.74
C MET A 102 1.69 -21.91 -2.92
N GLU A 103 2.21 -23.00 -3.46
CA GLU A 103 2.54 -24.19 -2.68
C GLU A 103 3.65 -23.90 -1.66
N ILE A 104 4.68 -23.13 -2.05
CA ILE A 104 5.75 -22.70 -1.17
C ILE A 104 5.22 -21.68 -0.14
N PHE A 105 4.42 -20.72 -0.59
CA PHE A 105 3.79 -19.71 0.26
C PHE A 105 2.93 -20.36 1.36
N MET A 106 2.10 -21.31 1.01
CA MET A 106 1.27 -22.05 1.98
C MET A 106 2.10 -22.84 2.99
N ALA A 107 3.16 -23.52 2.53
CA ALA A 107 4.05 -24.25 3.42
C ALA A 107 4.77 -23.33 4.42
N ASP A 108 5.06 -22.08 4.03
CA ASP A 108 5.64 -21.08 4.90
C ASP A 108 4.60 -20.45 5.86
N LEU A 109 3.35 -20.27 5.40
CA LEU A 109 2.24 -19.81 6.25
C LEU A 109 1.97 -20.78 7.43
N GLU A 110 2.14 -22.08 7.23
CA GLU A 110 1.96 -23.07 8.30
C GLU A 110 3.02 -22.98 9.41
N GLN A 111 4.12 -22.27 9.17
CA GLN A 111 5.22 -22.12 10.12
C GLN A 111 5.11 -20.87 10.98
N VAL A 112 4.13 -20.00 10.74
CA VAL A 112 4.00 -18.72 11.43
C VAL A 112 2.71 -18.62 12.22
N ASP A 113 2.70 -17.75 13.21
CA ASP A 113 1.53 -17.52 14.08
C ASP A 113 0.60 -16.45 13.49
N ALA A 114 1.14 -15.55 12.65
CA ALA A 114 0.34 -14.56 11.94
C ALA A 114 1.06 -14.05 10.68
N VAL A 115 0.27 -13.54 9.74
CA VAL A 115 0.73 -12.95 8.48
C VAL A 115 0.26 -11.50 8.36
N GLY A 116 1.06 -10.65 7.74
CA GLY A 116 0.71 -9.25 7.53
C GLY A 116 1.45 -8.62 6.37
N ALA A 117 1.04 -7.41 6.02
CA ALA A 117 1.62 -6.58 4.98
C ALA A 117 1.45 -5.10 5.33
N PHE A 118 2.13 -4.23 4.61
CA PHE A 118 1.88 -2.81 4.70
C PHE A 118 0.66 -2.46 3.83
N ASN A 119 -0.52 -2.35 4.44
CA ASN A 119 -1.85 -2.34 3.82
C ASN A 119 -2.36 -3.75 3.46
N SER A 120 -2.41 -4.62 4.45
CA SER A 120 -2.83 -6.02 4.33
C SER A 120 -4.16 -6.25 3.62
N MET A 121 -5.06 -5.25 3.62
CA MET A 121 -6.32 -5.31 2.89
C MET A 121 -6.10 -5.36 1.37
N PHE A 122 -5.03 -4.77 0.87
CA PHE A 122 -4.71 -4.84 -0.55
C PHE A 122 -4.18 -6.23 -0.93
N ASP A 123 -3.17 -6.72 -0.24
CA ASP A 123 -2.49 -7.96 -0.58
C ASP A 123 -3.39 -9.18 -0.34
N PHE A 124 -3.96 -9.29 0.85
CA PHE A 124 -4.67 -10.50 1.29
C PHE A 124 -6.16 -10.51 0.96
N LYS A 125 -6.79 -9.36 0.70
CA LYS A 125 -8.23 -9.30 0.35
C LYS A 125 -8.47 -9.01 -1.13
N LYS A 126 -7.45 -8.52 -1.86
CA LYS A 126 -7.60 -8.19 -3.28
C LYS A 126 -6.57 -8.89 -4.15
N ALA A 127 -5.27 -8.58 -4.01
CA ALA A 127 -4.23 -8.98 -4.96
C ALA A 127 -4.09 -10.50 -5.06
N ILE A 128 -3.81 -11.18 -3.95
CA ILE A 128 -3.64 -12.63 -3.91
C ILE A 128 -4.95 -13.37 -4.31
N PRO A 129 -6.13 -13.06 -3.72
CA PRO A 129 -7.36 -13.74 -4.09
C PRO A 129 -7.80 -13.49 -5.54
N PHE A 130 -7.61 -12.28 -6.05
CA PHE A 130 -8.00 -11.99 -7.43
C PHE A 130 -7.06 -12.66 -8.43
N THR A 131 -5.77 -12.75 -8.14
CA THR A 131 -4.80 -13.48 -8.96
C THR A 131 -5.13 -14.98 -8.99
N GLU A 132 -5.43 -15.58 -7.84
CA GLU A 132 -5.88 -16.98 -7.76
C GLU A 132 -7.12 -17.21 -8.62
N LEU A 133 -8.12 -16.33 -8.50
CA LEU A 133 -9.32 -16.41 -9.32
C LEU A 133 -9.02 -16.28 -10.81
N TYR A 134 -8.20 -15.31 -11.21
CA TYR A 134 -7.81 -15.08 -12.60
C TYR A 134 -7.15 -16.31 -13.20
N ILE A 135 -6.15 -16.87 -12.52
CA ILE A 135 -5.38 -18.00 -13.02
C ILE A 135 -6.24 -19.28 -13.11
N ASN A 136 -7.11 -19.51 -12.12
CA ASN A 136 -8.07 -20.60 -12.17
C ASN A 136 -9.05 -20.48 -13.36
N LYS A 137 -9.40 -19.25 -13.75
CA LYS A 137 -10.25 -18.98 -14.91
C LYS A 137 -9.51 -19.08 -16.24
N LEU A 138 -8.25 -18.67 -16.28
CA LEU A 138 -7.41 -18.68 -17.48
C LEU A 138 -7.39 -20.05 -18.17
N TYR A 139 -7.40 -21.12 -17.38
CA TYR A 139 -7.39 -22.50 -17.87
C TYR A 139 -8.80 -23.15 -17.90
N SER A 140 -9.85 -22.36 -17.67
CA SER A 140 -11.24 -22.85 -17.65
C SER A 140 -11.89 -22.68 -19.02
N PRO A 141 -12.77 -23.62 -19.45
CA PRO A 141 -13.61 -23.44 -20.63
C PRO A 141 -14.51 -22.18 -20.58
N SER A 142 -14.79 -21.67 -19.38
CA SER A 142 -15.60 -20.47 -19.17
C SER A 142 -14.79 -19.16 -19.15
N TYR A 143 -13.52 -19.17 -19.60
CA TYR A 143 -12.66 -17.98 -19.56
C TYR A 143 -13.28 -16.80 -20.33
N TYR A 144 -13.81 -17.03 -21.52
CA TYR A 144 -14.41 -15.97 -22.35
C TYR A 144 -15.63 -15.32 -21.69
N GLU A 145 -16.49 -16.09 -21.05
CA GLU A 145 -17.64 -15.56 -20.31
C GLU A 145 -17.17 -14.75 -19.09
N TRP A 146 -16.18 -15.26 -18.38
CA TRP A 146 -15.59 -14.58 -17.25
C TRP A 146 -14.91 -13.26 -17.68
N GLU A 147 -14.17 -13.24 -18.79
CA GLU A 147 -13.54 -12.04 -19.34
C GLU A 147 -14.58 -10.97 -19.69
N ASN A 148 -15.67 -11.34 -20.35
CA ASN A 148 -16.78 -10.44 -20.66
C ASN A 148 -17.43 -9.86 -19.39
N TYR A 149 -17.58 -10.67 -18.36
CA TYR A 149 -18.04 -10.20 -17.05
C TYR A 149 -17.05 -9.18 -16.45
N GLN A 150 -15.73 -9.45 -16.49
CA GLN A 150 -14.73 -8.51 -16.01
C GLN A 150 -14.76 -7.21 -16.80
N ARG A 151 -14.95 -7.25 -18.11
CA ARG A 151 -15.08 -6.07 -18.97
C ARG A 151 -16.27 -5.20 -18.54
N ALA A 152 -17.41 -5.80 -18.24
CA ALA A 152 -18.58 -5.09 -17.73
C ALA A 152 -18.33 -4.52 -16.32
N ALA A 153 -17.70 -5.29 -15.44
CA ALA A 153 -17.35 -4.86 -14.10
C ALA A 153 -16.35 -3.67 -14.11
N CYS A 154 -15.34 -3.69 -14.98
CA CYS A 154 -14.41 -2.58 -15.14
C CYS A 154 -15.11 -1.30 -15.59
N ARG A 155 -16.00 -1.39 -16.59
CA ARG A 155 -16.82 -0.23 -17.02
C ARG A 155 -17.69 0.31 -15.89
N PHE A 156 -18.29 -0.59 -15.09
CA PHE A 156 -19.08 -0.18 -13.92
C PHE A 156 -18.24 0.57 -12.90
N ILE A 157 -17.03 0.09 -12.57
CA ILE A 157 -16.10 0.73 -11.63
C ILE A 157 -15.67 2.12 -12.13
N LEU A 158 -15.40 2.28 -13.42
CA LEU A 158 -15.02 3.56 -14.00
C LEU A 158 -16.15 4.60 -13.92
N ASN A 159 -17.38 4.17 -14.18
CA ASN A 159 -18.55 5.04 -14.17
C ASN A 159 -19.10 5.30 -12.75
N ASN A 160 -18.81 4.40 -11.80
CA ASN A 160 -19.28 4.47 -10.42
C ASN A 160 -18.08 4.31 -9.48
N PRO A 161 -17.29 5.37 -9.24
CA PRO A 161 -16.17 5.28 -8.32
C PRO A 161 -16.66 4.80 -6.95
N PRO A 162 -15.93 3.89 -6.31
CA PRO A 162 -16.35 3.32 -5.04
C PRO A 162 -16.62 4.43 -4.04
N ARG A 163 -17.82 4.43 -3.45
CA ARG A 163 -18.11 5.28 -2.30
C ARG A 163 -17.10 4.90 -1.21
N LYS A 164 -16.49 5.90 -0.58
CA LYS A 164 -15.69 5.68 0.62
C LYS A 164 -16.67 5.14 1.67
N GLU A 165 -16.72 3.82 1.83
CA GLU A 165 -17.41 3.22 2.95
C GLU A 165 -16.68 3.66 4.22
N LYS A 166 -17.36 4.35 5.07
CA LYS A 166 -16.95 4.55 6.46
C LYS A 166 -17.20 3.21 7.17
N SER A 167 -16.28 2.29 7.09
CA SER A 167 -16.35 1.14 7.96
C SER A 167 -15.75 1.55 9.31
N ASP A 168 -16.59 1.64 10.31
CA ASP A 168 -16.20 1.97 11.68
C ASP A 168 -15.83 0.70 12.49
N ASP A 169 -15.86 -0.46 11.88
CA ASP A 169 -15.75 -1.72 12.57
C ASP A 169 -14.32 -2.26 12.56
N PHE A 170 -13.81 -2.48 13.77
CA PHE A 170 -12.61 -3.29 14.02
C PHE A 170 -13.03 -4.76 13.93
N GLU A 171 -13.05 -5.32 12.76
CA GLU A 171 -13.23 -6.76 12.61
C GLU A 171 -11.90 -7.47 12.84
N ALA A 172 -11.96 -8.54 13.64
CA ALA A 172 -10.92 -9.56 13.67
C ALA A 172 -10.87 -10.16 12.26
N ASP A 173 -9.81 -9.88 11.52
CA ASP A 173 -9.73 -10.32 10.16
C ASP A 173 -8.76 -11.48 9.99
N LEU A 174 -9.20 -12.44 9.20
CA LEU A 174 -8.45 -13.63 8.88
C LEU A 174 -8.14 -13.64 7.38
N PHE A 175 -6.94 -14.01 7.04
CA PHE A 175 -6.63 -14.38 5.67
C PHE A 175 -7.16 -15.79 5.42
N ARG A 176 -8.18 -15.87 4.56
CA ARG A 176 -8.77 -17.14 4.12
C ARG A 176 -8.27 -17.48 2.74
N PHE A 177 -7.53 -18.58 2.63
CA PHE A 177 -6.95 -18.97 1.36
C PHE A 177 -6.90 -20.51 1.23
N ARG A 178 -7.39 -21.04 0.11
CA ARG A 178 -7.42 -22.48 -0.20
C ARG A 178 -7.97 -23.36 0.94
N GLY A 179 -9.01 -22.87 1.64
CA GLY A 179 -9.67 -23.61 2.71
C GLY A 179 -9.03 -23.48 4.09
N ASN A 180 -7.92 -22.76 4.22
CA ASN A 180 -7.25 -22.49 5.48
C ASN A 180 -7.52 -21.05 5.95
N GLU A 181 -7.39 -20.83 7.26
CA GLU A 181 -7.52 -19.51 7.90
C GLU A 181 -6.25 -19.18 8.68
N TYR A 182 -5.74 -17.96 8.45
CA TYR A 182 -4.53 -17.44 9.09
C TYR A 182 -4.83 -16.13 9.80
N GLN A 183 -4.23 -15.92 10.97
CA GLN A 183 -4.33 -14.65 11.69
C GLN A 183 -3.68 -13.54 10.88
N LEU A 184 -4.41 -12.46 10.62
CA LEU A 184 -3.95 -11.33 9.84
C LEU A 184 -3.67 -10.12 10.74
N PHE A 185 -2.59 -9.38 10.46
CA PHE A 185 -2.34 -8.06 11.03
C PHE A 185 -2.05 -7.04 9.93
N ASP A 186 -2.36 -5.77 10.18
CA ASP A 186 -2.05 -4.68 9.26
C ASP A 186 -0.90 -3.83 9.79
N LEU A 187 0.23 -3.91 9.10
CA LEU A 187 1.44 -3.20 9.52
C LEU A 187 1.33 -1.70 9.29
N TRP A 188 0.62 -1.27 8.23
CA TRP A 188 0.40 0.15 7.99
C TRP A 188 -0.41 0.81 9.11
N GLY A 189 -1.48 0.16 9.56
CA GLY A 189 -2.28 0.65 10.69
C GLY A 189 -1.45 0.74 11.98
N LEU A 190 -0.66 -0.30 12.28
CA LEU A 190 0.25 -0.31 13.44
C LEU A 190 1.31 0.80 13.35
N ALA A 191 1.94 0.96 12.17
CA ALA A 191 2.96 1.99 11.93
C ALA A 191 2.36 3.39 12.07
N THR A 192 1.22 3.65 11.42
CA THR A 192 0.51 4.92 11.47
C THR A 192 0.20 5.32 12.91
N ARG A 193 -0.38 4.43 13.67
CA ARG A 193 -0.70 4.67 15.09
C ARG A 193 0.55 4.99 15.92
N HIS A 194 1.63 4.24 15.72
CA HIS A 194 2.90 4.48 16.42
C HIS A 194 3.51 5.84 16.06
N LEU A 195 3.57 6.14 14.75
CA LEU A 195 4.26 7.32 14.23
C LEU A 195 3.48 8.61 14.55
N LEU A 196 2.16 8.61 14.36
CA LEU A 196 1.34 9.80 14.58
C LEU A 196 1.19 10.17 16.06
N ASN A 197 1.46 9.26 16.99
CA ASN A 197 1.57 9.55 18.41
C ASN A 197 2.95 10.15 18.79
N ASN A 198 3.88 10.26 17.81
CA ASN A 198 5.23 10.75 18.04
C ASN A 198 5.43 12.16 17.44
N SER A 199 5.60 13.17 18.32
CA SER A 199 5.86 14.55 17.89
C SER A 199 7.16 14.70 17.10
N SER A 200 8.19 13.88 17.39
CA SER A 200 9.43 13.89 16.62
C SER A 200 9.20 13.47 15.18
N TYR A 201 8.36 12.44 14.94
CA TYR A 201 7.99 12.02 13.60
C TYR A 201 7.30 13.15 12.81
N LYS A 202 6.30 13.79 13.44
CA LYS A 202 5.57 14.90 12.83
C LYS A 202 6.50 16.06 12.46
N ASN A 203 7.41 16.42 13.35
CA ASN A 203 8.41 17.46 13.08
C ASN A 203 9.36 17.10 11.93
N GLN A 204 9.78 15.83 11.82
CA GLN A 204 10.60 15.36 10.71
C GLN A 204 9.81 15.36 9.39
N CYS A 205 8.54 14.96 9.41
CA CYS A 205 7.68 15.05 8.21
C CYS A 205 7.59 16.49 7.70
N LEU A 206 7.41 17.47 8.59
CA LEU A 206 7.37 18.89 8.21
C LEU A 206 8.72 19.37 7.67
N LYS A 207 9.83 18.96 8.31
CA LYS A 207 11.18 19.33 7.89
C LYS A 207 11.53 18.81 6.49
N HIS A 208 11.08 17.60 6.17
CA HIS A 208 11.40 16.91 4.91
C HIS A 208 10.25 16.95 3.87
N ASN A 209 9.21 17.75 4.13
CA ASN A 209 8.01 17.86 3.30
C ASN A 209 7.32 16.48 3.04
N ASN A 210 7.36 15.60 4.03
CA ASN A 210 6.71 14.29 3.97
C ASN A 210 5.22 14.40 4.30
N LEU A 211 4.50 15.17 3.48
CA LEU A 211 3.06 15.34 3.56
C LEU A 211 2.36 14.61 2.40
N THR A 212 1.08 14.29 2.58
CA THR A 212 0.24 13.81 1.49
C THR A 212 0.07 14.89 0.43
N ALA A 213 -0.37 14.54 -0.76
CA ALA A 213 -0.60 15.49 -1.84
C ALA A 213 -1.56 16.64 -1.47
N SER A 214 -2.47 16.43 -0.51
CA SER A 214 -3.34 17.49 0.02
C SER A 214 -2.64 18.44 1.00
N GLY A 215 -1.39 18.15 1.39
CA GLY A 215 -0.63 18.94 2.37
C GLY A 215 -1.14 18.90 3.82
N ILE A 216 -2.24 18.18 4.10
CA ILE A 216 -2.88 18.20 5.42
C ILE A 216 -2.59 16.99 6.29
N TYR A 217 -2.12 15.91 5.71
CA TYR A 217 -1.78 14.69 6.45
C TYR A 217 -0.30 14.38 6.34
N PHE A 218 0.26 13.87 7.42
CA PHE A 218 1.61 13.32 7.40
C PHE A 218 1.61 12.01 6.60
N LYS A 219 2.61 11.83 5.72
CA LYS A 219 2.79 10.54 5.06
C LYS A 219 3.10 9.48 6.10
N THR A 220 2.55 8.29 5.91
CA THR A 220 2.83 7.10 6.71
C THR A 220 3.05 5.87 5.80
N SER A 221 3.59 6.10 4.59
CA SER A 221 4.02 5.03 3.69
C SER A 221 5.15 4.20 4.32
N ALA A 222 5.41 3.01 3.81
CA ALA A 222 6.51 2.17 4.26
C ALA A 222 7.84 2.93 4.12
N GLU A 223 8.10 3.57 2.97
CA GLU A 223 9.28 4.39 2.74
C GLU A 223 9.46 5.47 3.81
N THR A 224 8.44 6.32 4.03
CA THR A 224 8.54 7.42 4.99
C THR A 224 8.71 6.91 6.43
N SER A 225 8.03 5.80 6.76
CA SER A 225 8.15 5.13 8.05
C SER A 225 9.57 4.58 8.27
N TYR A 226 10.13 3.93 7.26
CA TYR A 226 11.48 3.39 7.29
C TYR A 226 12.52 4.50 7.38
N GLN A 227 12.41 5.55 6.56
CA GLN A 227 13.30 6.73 6.61
C GLN A 227 13.42 7.29 8.02
N TYR A 228 12.30 7.48 8.70
CA TYR A 228 12.28 7.98 10.07
C TYR A 228 12.87 6.98 11.09
N LEU A 229 12.48 5.70 11.00
CA LEU A 229 12.89 4.69 11.98
C LEU A 229 14.37 4.30 11.88
N CYS A 230 15.01 4.49 10.72
CA CYS A 230 16.44 4.27 10.53
C CYS A 230 17.28 5.54 10.38
N ASP A 231 16.65 6.73 10.47
CA ASP A 231 17.29 8.05 10.29
C ASP A 231 18.00 8.19 8.92
N LYS A 232 17.36 7.68 7.83
CA LYS A 232 17.87 7.71 6.46
C LYS A 232 16.86 8.37 5.52
N TYR A 233 16.84 9.69 5.47
CA TYR A 233 15.84 10.44 4.71
C TYR A 233 16.08 10.50 3.21
N ASP A 234 17.22 10.03 2.74
CA ASP A 234 17.57 9.84 1.32
C ASP A 234 17.21 8.46 0.77
N PHE A 235 16.70 7.57 1.62
CA PHE A 235 16.27 6.25 1.21
C PHE A 235 15.06 6.33 0.27
N VAL A 236 15.08 5.54 -0.80
CA VAL A 236 13.98 5.35 -1.76
C VAL A 236 13.70 3.87 -1.90
N GLU A 237 12.43 3.50 -1.86
CA GLU A 237 11.99 2.12 -2.06
C GLU A 237 12.35 1.61 -3.46
N SER A 238 12.81 0.37 -3.53
CA SER A 238 13.10 -0.29 -4.81
C SER A 238 11.82 -0.64 -5.58
N HIS A 239 10.72 -0.84 -4.87
CA HIS A 239 9.46 -1.39 -5.37
C HIS A 239 9.67 -2.75 -6.06
N THR A 240 10.31 -3.64 -5.31
CA THR A 240 10.34 -5.07 -5.58
C THR A 240 9.82 -5.78 -4.34
N ALA A 241 8.96 -6.77 -4.51
CA ALA A 241 8.17 -7.32 -3.41
C ALA A 241 9.03 -7.82 -2.22
N LEU A 242 10.19 -8.42 -2.46
CA LEU A 242 11.04 -8.87 -1.35
C LEU A 242 11.74 -7.73 -0.63
N ASP A 243 12.28 -6.74 -1.35
CA ASP A 243 12.97 -5.61 -0.72
C ASP A 243 11.97 -4.83 0.13
N ASP A 244 10.74 -4.64 -0.35
CA ASP A 244 9.70 -3.93 0.37
C ASP A 244 9.23 -4.74 1.60
N ALA A 245 9.05 -6.07 1.49
CA ALA A 245 8.79 -6.94 2.64
C ALA A 245 9.92 -6.92 3.70
N MET A 246 11.18 -6.74 3.29
CA MET A 246 12.32 -6.60 4.23
C MET A 246 12.27 -5.26 4.97
N ILE A 247 11.94 -4.16 4.29
CA ILE A 247 11.73 -2.84 4.88
C ILE A 247 10.59 -2.88 5.88
N GLU A 248 9.49 -3.49 5.51
CA GLU A 248 8.31 -3.67 6.35
C GLU A 248 8.62 -4.53 7.58
N THR A 249 9.42 -5.58 7.43
CA THR A 249 9.92 -6.38 8.55
C THR A 249 10.76 -5.57 9.53
N TYR A 250 11.59 -4.66 9.02
CA TYR A 250 12.33 -3.74 9.87
C TYR A 250 11.39 -2.80 10.65
N ILE A 251 10.38 -2.25 9.97
CA ILE A 251 9.34 -1.41 10.60
C ILE A 251 8.62 -2.20 11.70
N LEU A 252 8.19 -3.43 11.41
CA LEU A 252 7.57 -4.35 12.37
C LEU A 252 8.43 -4.50 13.63
N GLY A 253 9.70 -4.81 13.46
CA GLY A 253 10.65 -5.01 14.57
C GLY A 253 10.82 -3.76 15.43
N LYS A 254 10.76 -2.57 14.85
CA LYS A 254 10.85 -1.30 15.59
C LYS A 254 9.57 -0.99 16.38
N ILE A 255 8.42 -1.23 15.78
CA ILE A 255 7.11 -0.96 16.38
C ILE A 255 6.80 -1.96 17.48
N ALA A 256 7.05 -3.25 17.23
CA ALA A 256 6.76 -4.33 18.15
C ALA A 256 7.55 -4.28 19.48
N LYS A 257 8.62 -3.49 19.54
CA LYS A 257 9.32 -3.20 20.80
C LYS A 257 8.46 -2.40 21.79
N ARG A 258 7.53 -1.59 21.29
CA ARG A 258 6.73 -0.66 22.09
C ARG A 258 5.24 -0.98 22.09
N HIS A 259 4.75 -1.69 21.09
CA HIS A 259 3.33 -2.01 20.91
C HIS A 259 3.13 -3.51 20.75
N ALA A 260 2.06 -4.03 21.30
CA ALA A 260 1.64 -5.40 21.02
C ALA A 260 1.17 -5.50 19.57
N ILE A 261 1.62 -6.54 18.87
CA ILE A 261 0.99 -6.97 17.63
C ILE A 261 -0.20 -7.82 18.06
N ASN A 262 -1.38 -7.36 17.76
CA ASN A 262 -2.62 -8.10 18.01
C ASN A 262 -3.09 -8.68 16.68
N PRO A 263 -2.77 -9.95 16.35
CA PRO A 263 -3.28 -10.60 15.14
C PRO A 263 -4.80 -10.61 15.16
N GLY A 264 -5.39 -10.46 13.98
CA GLY A 264 -6.84 -10.40 13.83
C GLY A 264 -7.46 -9.02 14.11
N ILE A 265 -6.66 -8.01 14.50
CA ILE A 265 -7.14 -6.63 14.63
C ILE A 265 -6.52 -5.81 13.51
N ILE A 266 -7.36 -5.37 12.58
CA ILE A 266 -6.97 -4.44 11.51
C ILE A 266 -7.33 -3.03 11.93
N PHE A 267 -6.34 -2.14 11.95
CA PHE A 267 -6.55 -0.73 12.12
C PHE A 267 -6.76 -0.08 10.75
N PHE A 268 -7.79 0.75 10.62
CA PHE A 268 -7.98 1.55 9.43
C PHE A 268 -7.06 2.77 9.47
N PRO A 269 -6.02 2.83 8.63
CA PRO A 269 -5.05 3.92 8.66
C PRO A 269 -5.69 5.30 8.46
N PHE A 270 -6.75 5.37 7.67
CA PHE A 270 -7.48 6.63 7.41
C PHE A 270 -8.13 7.22 8.65
N ARG A 271 -8.48 6.40 9.64
CA ARG A 271 -8.99 6.88 10.92
C ARG A 271 -7.88 7.51 11.75
N GLU A 272 -6.72 6.87 11.79
CA GLU A 272 -5.54 7.41 12.48
C GLU A 272 -5.02 8.67 11.77
N LEU A 273 -5.07 8.74 10.44
CA LEU A 273 -4.74 9.93 9.66
C LEU A 273 -5.67 11.11 9.98
N GLY A 274 -6.92 10.87 10.36
CA GLY A 274 -7.86 11.89 10.81
C GLY A 274 -7.36 12.68 12.01
N TYR A 275 -6.60 12.08 12.92
CA TYR A 275 -6.03 12.78 14.07
C TYR A 275 -4.90 13.75 13.71
N THR A 276 -4.24 13.57 12.57
CA THR A 276 -3.19 14.51 12.13
C THR A 276 -3.75 15.83 11.63
N TYR A 277 -4.99 15.82 11.17
CA TYR A 277 -5.68 17.01 10.73
C TYR A 277 -5.73 18.11 11.80
N ASP A 278 -6.05 17.73 13.03
CA ASP A 278 -6.12 18.68 14.15
C ASP A 278 -4.74 19.26 14.49
N TYR A 279 -3.66 18.52 14.29
CA TYR A 279 -2.32 19.02 14.55
C TYR A 279 -1.90 20.10 13.54
N VAL A 280 -2.21 19.92 12.27
CA VAL A 280 -1.92 20.88 11.19
C VAL A 280 -2.82 22.11 11.29
N THR A 281 -4.09 21.93 11.71
CA THR A 281 -5.11 23.00 11.70
C THR A 281 -5.29 23.74 13.02
N THR A 282 -4.78 23.24 14.15
CA THR A 282 -4.98 23.84 15.48
C THR A 282 -3.90 24.82 15.92
N GLY A 283 -3.05 25.33 15.02
CA GLY A 283 -2.03 26.33 15.32
C GLY A 283 -0.85 25.81 16.16
N ARG A 284 -0.71 24.51 16.33
CA ARG A 284 0.45 23.88 17.00
C ARG A 284 1.68 23.76 16.09
N ILE A 285 1.58 24.25 14.86
CA ILE A 285 2.67 24.27 13.88
C ILE A 285 3.49 25.52 14.13
N SER A 286 4.81 25.38 14.19
CA SER A 286 5.70 26.55 14.20
C SER A 286 5.55 27.35 12.90
N LYS A 287 5.70 28.67 12.95
CA LYS A 287 5.63 29.55 11.77
C LYS A 287 6.49 29.05 10.60
N LYS A 288 7.68 28.50 10.89
CA LYS A 288 8.59 27.90 9.89
C LYS A 288 7.97 26.71 9.16
N ASN A 289 7.24 25.85 9.87
CA ASN A 289 6.62 24.65 9.28
C ASN A 289 5.27 24.97 8.63
N CYS A 290 4.63 26.09 9.04
CA CYS A 290 3.37 26.55 8.48
C CYS A 290 3.49 26.85 6.98
N GLN A 291 4.62 27.44 6.55
CA GLN A 291 4.87 27.75 5.14
C GLN A 291 4.86 26.46 4.28
N THR A 292 5.57 25.42 4.70
CA THR A 292 5.62 24.14 3.97
C THR A 292 4.24 23.53 3.79
N VAL A 293 3.40 23.58 4.83
CA VAL A 293 2.03 23.06 4.77
C VAL A 293 1.15 23.93 3.88
N TYR A 294 1.30 25.25 3.95
CA TYR A 294 0.59 26.18 3.09
C TYR A 294 0.91 25.93 1.61
N ASP A 295 2.18 25.83 1.26
CA ASP A 295 2.63 25.63 -0.11
C ASP A 295 2.08 24.29 -0.66
N ALA A 296 2.17 23.21 0.10
CA ALA A 296 1.65 21.91 -0.33
C ALA A 296 0.12 21.88 -0.54
N ILE A 297 -0.64 22.57 0.32
CA ILE A 297 -2.10 22.70 0.14
C ILE A 297 -2.42 23.60 -1.06
N TYR A 298 -1.69 24.70 -1.20
CA TYR A 298 -1.86 25.64 -2.31
C TYR A 298 -1.64 24.96 -3.67
N ASP A 299 -0.52 24.26 -3.82
CA ASP A 299 -0.18 23.55 -5.05
C ASP A 299 -1.23 22.48 -5.39
N TYR A 300 -1.67 21.71 -4.38
CA TYR A 300 -2.73 20.73 -4.58
C TYR A 300 -4.07 21.36 -5.01
N CYS A 301 -4.50 22.45 -4.35
CA CYS A 301 -5.73 23.13 -4.72
C CYS A 301 -5.63 23.76 -6.12
N SER A 302 -4.49 24.37 -6.44
CA SER A 302 -4.23 24.95 -7.77
C SER A 302 -4.28 23.88 -8.87
N GLU A 303 -3.65 22.72 -8.66
CA GLU A 303 -3.72 21.59 -9.60
C GLU A 303 -5.16 21.12 -9.83
N LYS A 304 -5.93 20.94 -8.74
CA LYS A 304 -7.31 20.42 -8.82
C LYS A 304 -8.33 21.41 -9.37
N THR A 305 -8.03 22.69 -9.35
CA THR A 305 -8.90 23.77 -9.86
C THR A 305 -8.35 24.45 -11.11
N ASN A 306 -7.33 23.87 -11.76
CA ASN A 306 -6.66 24.44 -12.93
C ASN A 306 -6.26 25.93 -12.71
N GLY A 307 -5.47 26.18 -11.69
CA GLY A 307 -5.05 27.53 -11.32
C GLY A 307 -6.14 28.36 -10.65
N PHE A 308 -7.10 27.70 -10.01
CA PHE A 308 -8.30 28.30 -9.38
C PHE A 308 -9.37 28.81 -10.36
N ASP A 309 -9.28 28.48 -11.63
CA ASP A 309 -10.27 28.88 -12.65
C ASP A 309 -11.56 28.04 -12.59
N ASN A 310 -11.52 26.82 -12.04
CA ASN A 310 -12.67 25.93 -11.95
C ASN A 310 -13.29 25.95 -10.55
N GLU A 311 -14.61 25.74 -10.47
CA GLU A 311 -15.30 25.59 -9.18
C GLU A 311 -14.74 24.39 -8.39
N PRO A 312 -14.30 24.61 -7.13
CA PRO A 312 -13.71 23.57 -6.33
C PRO A 312 -14.76 22.57 -5.84
N SER A 313 -14.43 21.29 -5.82
CA SER A 313 -15.23 20.29 -5.10
C SER A 313 -15.35 20.64 -3.62
N GLY A 314 -16.36 20.12 -2.91
CA GLY A 314 -16.54 20.37 -1.49
C GLY A 314 -15.30 20.04 -0.63
N TYR A 315 -14.49 19.06 -1.05
CA TYR A 315 -13.23 18.72 -0.39
C TYR A 315 -12.15 19.80 -0.63
N VAL A 316 -11.97 20.22 -1.89
CA VAL A 316 -11.00 21.29 -2.24
C VAL A 316 -11.41 22.62 -1.60
N ASN A 317 -12.70 22.92 -1.54
CA ASN A 317 -13.21 24.09 -0.81
C ASN A 317 -12.85 24.09 0.68
N GLY A 318 -12.94 22.92 1.32
CA GLY A 318 -12.49 22.73 2.70
C GLY A 318 -10.99 22.99 2.88
N LEU A 319 -10.16 22.62 1.89
CA LEU A 319 -8.72 22.91 1.90
C LEU A 319 -8.41 24.40 1.67
N MET A 320 -9.15 25.05 0.77
CA MET A 320 -9.00 26.49 0.52
C MET A 320 -9.32 27.34 1.76
N ASN A 321 -10.34 26.94 2.53
CA ASN A 321 -10.62 27.60 3.82
C ASN A 321 -9.45 27.46 4.81
N LYS A 322 -8.67 26.39 4.71
CA LYS A 322 -7.46 26.21 5.55
C LYS A 322 -6.29 27.01 5.08
N LEU A 323 -6.14 27.22 3.78
CA LEU A 323 -5.14 28.14 3.28
C LEU A 323 -5.34 29.54 3.88
N ALA A 324 -6.59 30.01 4.02
CA ALA A 324 -6.88 31.27 4.69
C ALA A 324 -6.39 31.29 6.14
N MET A 325 -6.70 30.22 6.91
CA MET A 325 -6.25 30.11 8.31
C MET A 325 -4.71 30.03 8.43
N LEU A 326 -4.05 29.27 7.55
CA LEU A 326 -2.58 29.15 7.56
C LEU A 326 -1.91 30.47 7.18
N ARG A 327 -2.52 31.22 6.28
CA ARG A 327 -2.07 32.54 5.88
C ARG A 327 -2.11 33.53 7.04
N GLU A 328 -3.19 33.54 7.83
CA GLU A 328 -3.29 34.34 9.04
C GLU A 328 -2.16 34.05 10.04
N ILE A 329 -1.80 32.75 10.21
CA ILE A 329 -0.68 32.34 11.08
C ILE A 329 0.68 32.81 10.52
N LEU A 330 0.84 32.82 9.19
CA LEU A 330 2.08 33.26 8.54
C LEU A 330 2.27 34.80 8.61
N GLU A 331 1.16 35.53 8.55
CA GLU A 331 1.13 37.00 8.56
C GLU A 331 1.20 37.58 10.01
N ALA A 332 0.79 36.76 11.02
CA ALA A 332 0.89 37.15 12.45
C ALA A 332 2.32 37.00 12.99
#